data_5bc49d5c1c7ecf195ba6053cc2ed46b3
#
_entry.id   5bc49d5c1c7ecf195ba6053cc2ed46b3
#
_cell.length_a   1.000
_cell.length_b   1.000
_cell.length_c   1.000
_cell.angle_alpha   90.00
_cell.angle_beta   90.00
_cell.angle_gamma   90.00
#
_symmetry.space_group_name_H-M   'P 1'
#
loop_
_entity.id
_entity.type
_entity.pdbx_description
1 polymer ?
#
loop_
_entity_poly.entity_id
_entity_poly.type
_entity_poly.pdbx_seq_one_letter_code
_entity_poly.pdbx_strand_id
1 'polypeptide(L)'
;MTKEKEALITEEHPRIKVTNTDYNTVFEIKEALRRDNCKYKVRAENCNGHDEEWVELVVLGRPARPEGPLEVANITAQGCKLRWKPPLDDGGKPIQEYVIEMLCPKTKKWVKKGKTAGDKWPLFFDVDGLEEGEEYNFRVFAVNELGESEPLEGDKPIKAKNPFGEYLQLLVSISIASLGI
;
A
#
# COMPACT_ATOMS: atom_id res chain seq x y z
N MET A 1 -16.91 -1.93 10.48
CA MET A 1 -17.17 -2.35 11.87
C MET A 1 -16.39 -1.44 12.79
N THR A 2 -17.04 -0.41 13.32
CA THR A 2 -16.46 0.52 14.29
C THR A 2 -16.32 -0.22 15.61
N LYS A 3 -15.10 -0.45 16.07
CA LYS A 3 -14.85 -0.99 17.41
C LYS A 3 -15.10 0.13 18.41
N GLU A 4 -16.20 0.05 19.15
CA GLU A 4 -16.37 0.82 20.37
C GLU A 4 -15.34 0.30 21.38
N LYS A 5 -14.37 1.12 21.72
CA LYS A 5 -13.48 0.89 22.85
C LYS A 5 -13.96 1.78 24.00
N GLU A 6 -14.70 1.23 24.94
CA GLU A 6 -14.86 1.85 26.23
C GLU A 6 -13.52 1.78 26.99
N ALA A 7 -12.81 2.88 27.03
CA ALA A 7 -11.71 3.07 27.96
C ALA A 7 -12.02 4.33 28.76
N LEU A 8 -12.18 4.19 30.08
CA LEU A 8 -12.23 5.33 30.99
C LEU A 8 -10.86 6.02 30.91
N ILE A 9 -10.79 7.20 30.30
CA ILE A 9 -9.58 8.00 30.29
C ILE A 9 -9.51 8.73 31.63
N THR A 10 -8.84 8.11 32.58
CA THR A 10 -8.47 8.75 33.84
C THR A 10 -7.27 9.68 33.61
N GLU A 11 -7.06 10.63 34.51
CA GLU A 11 -6.10 11.75 34.41
C GLU A 11 -4.63 11.35 34.11
N GLU A 12 -4.28 10.08 34.11
CA GLU A 12 -2.90 9.57 33.99
C GLU A 12 -2.58 8.84 32.68
N HIS A 13 -3.18 9.23 31.57
CA HIS A 13 -2.77 8.61 30.29
C HIS A 13 -1.55 9.33 29.71
N PRO A 14 -0.44 8.64 29.35
CA PRO A 14 0.83 9.26 28.98
C PRO A 14 0.75 10.20 27.76
N ARG A 15 -0.22 10.02 26.88
CA ARG A 15 -0.42 10.82 25.66
C ARG A 15 -1.70 11.66 25.67
N ILE A 16 -2.60 11.41 26.60
CA ILE A 16 -3.90 12.08 26.67
C ILE A 16 -3.94 12.92 27.92
N LYS A 17 -4.28 14.18 27.75
CA LYS A 17 -4.45 15.13 28.85
C LYS A 17 -5.85 15.70 28.77
N VAL A 18 -6.56 15.64 29.88
CA VAL A 18 -7.86 16.30 30.08
C VAL A 18 -7.66 17.44 31.07
N THR A 19 -8.06 18.63 30.70
CA THR A 19 -8.01 19.81 31.55
C THR A 19 -9.41 20.39 31.69
N ASN A 20 -9.93 20.44 32.89
CA ASN A 20 -11.26 20.96 33.22
C ASN A 20 -11.13 22.36 33.84
N THR A 21 -12.00 23.25 33.40
CA THR A 21 -12.26 24.56 34.04
C THR A 21 -13.74 24.66 34.33
N ASP A 22 -14.19 25.71 35.01
CA ASP A 22 -15.60 25.90 35.39
C ASP A 22 -16.57 25.91 34.20
N TYR A 23 -16.06 26.19 32.97
CA TYR A 23 -16.88 26.36 31.77
C TYR A 23 -16.36 25.58 30.54
N ASN A 24 -15.22 24.89 30.68
CA ASN A 24 -14.57 24.25 29.54
C ASN A 24 -13.84 22.97 29.93
N THR A 25 -13.92 21.97 29.04
CA THR A 25 -13.07 20.79 29.08
C THR A 25 -12.19 20.77 27.84
N VAL A 26 -10.88 20.68 28.02
CA VAL A 26 -9.90 20.56 26.94
C VAL A 26 -9.35 19.16 26.97
N PHE A 27 -9.51 18.48 25.83
CA PHE A 27 -9.00 17.13 25.57
C PHE A 27 -7.85 17.22 24.58
N GLU A 28 -6.65 16.90 25.03
CA GLU A 28 -5.43 16.96 24.22
C GLU A 28 -4.87 15.56 24.00
N ILE A 29 -4.58 15.20 22.75
CA ILE A 29 -3.84 13.98 22.40
C ILE A 29 -2.50 14.39 21.80
N LYS A 30 -1.41 14.08 22.51
CA LYS A 30 -0.05 14.30 22.00
C LYS A 30 0.31 13.16 21.03
N GLU A 31 0.93 13.53 19.89
CA GLU A 31 1.39 12.58 18.88
C GLU A 31 0.27 11.60 18.45
N ALA A 32 -0.85 12.16 17.99
CA ALA A 32 -2.01 11.39 17.56
C ALA A 32 -1.62 10.41 16.43
N LEU A 33 -2.02 9.15 16.57
CA LEU A 33 -1.75 8.07 15.63
C LEU A 33 -3.06 7.56 15.02
N ARG A 34 -3.00 6.88 13.87
CA ARG A 34 -4.17 6.27 13.20
C ARG A 34 -5.00 5.36 14.13
N ARG A 35 -4.37 4.69 15.10
CA ARG A 35 -5.06 3.88 16.11
C ARG A 35 -5.92 4.68 17.09
N ASP A 36 -5.72 6.00 17.15
CA ASP A 36 -6.50 6.90 18.00
C ASP A 36 -7.81 7.34 17.31
N ASN A 37 -8.06 6.91 16.06
CA ASN A 37 -9.33 7.07 15.36
C ASN A 37 -10.42 6.32 16.13
N CYS A 38 -11.27 7.05 16.79
CA CYS A 38 -12.47 6.51 17.42
C CYS A 38 -13.45 7.62 17.78
N LYS A 39 -14.63 7.23 18.22
CA LYS A 39 -15.58 8.13 18.87
C LYS A 39 -15.26 8.18 20.35
N TYR A 40 -15.03 9.38 20.84
CA TYR A 40 -14.84 9.67 22.26
C TYR A 40 -16.15 10.13 22.86
N LYS A 41 -16.55 9.54 23.97
CA LYS A 41 -17.72 9.95 24.74
C LYS A 41 -17.26 10.92 25.83
N VAL A 42 -17.75 12.12 25.81
CA VAL A 42 -17.53 13.11 26.87
C VAL A 42 -18.77 13.12 27.75
N ARG A 43 -18.59 12.92 29.06
CA ARG A 43 -19.66 12.99 30.06
C ARG A 43 -19.34 14.11 31.03
N ALA A 44 -20.28 15.06 31.17
CA ALA A 44 -20.27 16.07 32.19
C ALA A 44 -21.30 15.77 33.26
N GLU A 45 -20.94 15.83 34.55
CA GLU A 45 -21.82 15.51 35.65
C GLU A 45 -21.71 16.57 36.76
N ASN A 46 -22.85 16.95 37.30
CA ASN A 46 -22.95 17.83 38.46
C ASN A 46 -24.06 17.35 39.43
N CYS A 47 -24.30 18.07 40.51
CA CYS A 47 -25.30 17.70 41.49
C CYS A 47 -26.77 17.69 40.98
N ASN A 48 -27.03 18.26 39.79
CA ASN A 48 -28.36 18.36 39.20
C ASN A 48 -28.57 17.29 38.08
N GLY A 49 -27.52 16.59 37.65
CA GLY A 49 -27.60 15.58 36.61
C GLY A 49 -26.33 15.43 35.81
N HIS A 50 -26.44 14.72 34.69
CA HIS A 50 -25.35 14.53 33.76
C HIS A 50 -25.81 14.72 32.29
N ASP A 51 -24.87 15.07 31.45
CA ASP A 51 -25.05 15.13 30.01
C ASP A 51 -23.88 14.43 29.30
N GLU A 52 -24.13 13.89 28.10
CA GLU A 52 -23.17 13.09 27.35
C GLU A 52 -23.19 13.48 25.89
N GLU A 53 -22.00 13.62 25.30
CA GLU A 53 -21.81 13.95 23.88
C GLU A 53 -20.71 13.08 23.26
N TRP A 54 -20.83 12.80 21.96
CA TRP A 54 -19.86 12.04 21.21
C TRP A 54 -19.03 12.95 20.31
N VAL A 55 -17.71 12.82 20.40
CA VAL A 55 -16.75 13.51 19.53
C VAL A 55 -16.04 12.48 18.66
N GLU A 56 -16.12 12.64 17.35
CA GLU A 56 -15.40 11.78 16.41
C GLU A 56 -14.03 12.37 16.12
N LEU A 57 -12.97 11.61 16.45
CA LEU A 57 -11.60 11.96 16.10
C LEU A 57 -11.18 11.17 14.84
N VAL A 58 -10.78 11.90 13.79
CA VAL A 58 -10.22 11.34 12.57
C VAL A 58 -8.78 11.83 12.41
N VAL A 59 -7.83 10.94 12.59
CA VAL A 59 -6.40 11.20 12.35
C VAL A 59 -6.09 10.81 10.91
N LEU A 60 -5.68 11.76 10.10
CA LEU A 60 -5.32 11.53 8.68
C LEU A 60 -3.83 11.21 8.56
N GLY A 61 -3.47 10.44 7.54
CA GLY A 61 -2.07 10.05 7.29
C GLY A 61 -1.85 9.52 5.87
N ARG A 62 -0.60 9.17 5.59
CA ARG A 62 -0.27 8.45 4.37
C ARG A 62 -0.91 7.06 4.38
N PRO A 63 -1.13 6.45 3.21
CA PRO A 63 -1.64 5.08 3.15
C PRO A 63 -0.68 4.09 3.79
N ALA A 64 -1.20 2.96 4.23
CA ALA A 64 -0.38 1.80 4.50
C ALA A 64 0.20 1.24 3.19
N ARG A 65 1.23 0.40 3.31
CA ARG A 65 1.81 -0.35 2.19
C ARG A 65 0.73 -1.17 1.49
N PRO A 66 0.70 -1.23 0.13
CA PRO A 66 -0.17 -2.15 -0.59
C PRO A 66 -0.02 -3.59 -0.10
N GLU A 67 -1.10 -4.37 -0.09
CA GLU A 67 -1.02 -5.76 0.33
C GLU A 67 -0.41 -6.64 -0.76
N GLY A 68 0.44 -7.56 -0.30
CA GLY A 68 1.13 -8.52 -1.13
C GLY A 68 0.40 -9.87 -1.32
N PRO A 69 1.06 -10.78 -2.02
CA PRO A 69 2.36 -10.58 -2.67
C PRO A 69 2.27 -9.67 -3.90
N LEU A 70 3.40 -9.05 -4.30
CA LEU A 70 3.51 -8.40 -5.61
C LEU A 70 3.72 -9.51 -6.64
N GLU A 71 2.63 -9.89 -7.31
CA GLU A 71 2.64 -10.96 -8.30
C GLU A 71 3.19 -10.44 -9.63
N VAL A 72 4.16 -11.17 -10.20
CA VAL A 72 4.68 -10.91 -11.55
C VAL A 72 4.26 -12.05 -12.47
N ALA A 73 3.42 -11.74 -13.44
CA ALA A 73 2.86 -12.70 -14.39
C ALA A 73 3.19 -12.33 -15.84
N ASN A 74 2.91 -13.24 -16.77
CA ASN A 74 3.09 -13.02 -18.21
C ASN A 74 4.48 -12.47 -18.58
N ILE A 75 5.53 -13.04 -17.97
CA ILE A 75 6.91 -12.62 -18.22
C ILE A 75 7.29 -12.98 -19.66
N THR A 76 7.78 -11.98 -20.37
CA THR A 76 8.32 -12.09 -21.74
C THR A 76 9.72 -11.48 -21.81
N ALA A 77 10.37 -11.56 -22.95
CA ALA A 77 11.65 -10.91 -23.21
C ALA A 77 11.57 -9.37 -23.08
N GLN A 78 10.38 -8.78 -23.25
CA GLN A 78 10.20 -7.33 -23.37
C GLN A 78 9.30 -6.73 -22.30
N GLY A 79 8.60 -7.54 -21.48
CA GLY A 79 7.65 -7.04 -20.50
C GLY A 79 7.11 -8.09 -19.54
N CYS A 80 6.32 -7.61 -18.60
CA CYS A 80 5.59 -8.45 -17.65
C CYS A 80 4.35 -7.72 -17.12
N LYS A 81 3.49 -8.44 -16.43
CA LYS A 81 2.32 -7.88 -15.76
C LYS A 81 2.48 -7.98 -14.25
N LEU A 82 2.35 -6.85 -13.57
CA LEU A 82 2.34 -6.75 -12.11
C LEU A 82 0.89 -6.78 -11.60
N ARG A 83 0.66 -7.43 -10.46
CA ARG A 83 -0.63 -7.43 -9.74
C ARG A 83 -0.38 -7.30 -8.24
N TRP A 84 -1.25 -6.57 -7.56
CA TRP A 84 -1.20 -6.38 -6.11
C TRP A 84 -2.60 -6.16 -5.56
N LYS A 85 -2.72 -6.03 -4.24
CA LYS A 85 -3.97 -5.68 -3.56
C LYS A 85 -3.87 -4.28 -2.94
N PRO A 86 -5.01 -3.61 -2.74
CA PRO A 86 -5.01 -2.30 -2.09
C PRO A 86 -4.51 -2.42 -0.64
N PRO A 87 -4.02 -1.32 -0.04
CA PRO A 87 -3.65 -1.31 1.36
C PRO A 87 -4.88 -1.49 2.26
N LEU A 88 -4.69 -2.03 3.47
CA LEU A 88 -5.74 -2.18 4.47
C LEU A 88 -6.19 -0.84 5.09
N ASP A 89 -5.31 0.15 5.11
CA ASP A 89 -5.57 1.50 5.59
C ASP A 89 -5.17 2.51 4.51
N ASP A 90 -6.13 3.26 4.02
CA ASP A 90 -5.92 4.33 3.02
C ASP A 90 -5.39 5.63 3.63
N GLY A 91 -5.15 5.66 4.94
CA GLY A 91 -4.74 6.86 5.67
C GLY A 91 -5.91 7.80 6.01
N GLY A 92 -7.16 7.35 5.83
CA GLY A 92 -8.37 8.16 6.02
C GLY A 92 -8.68 9.10 4.85
N LYS A 93 -7.99 8.89 3.72
CA LYS A 93 -8.21 9.59 2.45
C LYS A 93 -8.10 8.60 1.29
N PRO A 94 -8.97 8.68 0.28
CA PRO A 94 -8.96 7.76 -0.85
C PRO A 94 -7.59 7.68 -1.52
N ILE A 95 -7.21 6.46 -1.95
CA ILE A 95 -6.04 6.27 -2.77
C ILE A 95 -6.27 6.91 -4.14
N GLN A 96 -5.42 7.84 -4.51
CA GLN A 96 -5.50 8.56 -5.79
C GLN A 96 -4.85 7.77 -6.91
N GLU A 97 -3.66 7.22 -6.64
CA GLU A 97 -2.90 6.46 -7.63
C GLU A 97 -1.94 5.46 -6.94
N TYR A 98 -1.45 4.51 -7.74
CA TYR A 98 -0.33 3.65 -7.39
C TYR A 98 0.84 4.01 -8.29
N VAL A 99 2.02 4.18 -7.69
CA VAL A 99 3.28 4.45 -8.40
C VAL A 99 4.08 3.17 -8.50
N ILE A 100 4.53 2.83 -9.69
CA ILE A 100 5.31 1.64 -9.99
C ILE A 100 6.74 2.02 -10.30
N GLU A 101 7.69 1.39 -9.62
CA GLU A 101 9.12 1.54 -9.88
C GLU A 101 9.77 0.20 -10.17
N MET A 102 10.82 0.24 -10.97
CA MET A 102 11.63 -0.87 -11.38
C MET A 102 13.09 -0.64 -10.99
N LEU A 103 13.73 -1.64 -10.44
CA LEU A 103 15.17 -1.61 -10.20
C LEU A 103 15.90 -1.81 -11.53
N CYS A 104 16.57 -0.78 -12.01
CA CYS A 104 17.36 -0.85 -13.23
C CYS A 104 18.57 -1.77 -13.03
N PRO A 105 18.76 -2.84 -13.83
CA PRO A 105 19.84 -3.80 -13.64
C PRO A 105 21.23 -3.19 -13.85
N LYS A 106 21.34 -2.21 -14.74
CA LYS A 106 22.61 -1.55 -15.09
C LYS A 106 23.06 -0.55 -14.04
N THR A 107 22.15 0.27 -13.53
CA THR A 107 22.49 1.38 -12.62
C THR A 107 22.27 1.03 -11.14
N LYS A 108 21.57 -0.07 -10.86
CA LYS A 108 21.10 -0.48 -9.52
C LYS A 108 20.29 0.61 -8.79
N LYS A 109 19.60 1.45 -9.58
CA LYS A 109 18.71 2.51 -9.06
C LYS A 109 17.26 2.18 -9.39
N TRP A 110 16.37 2.58 -8.49
CA TRP A 110 14.93 2.54 -8.72
C TRP A 110 14.53 3.63 -9.72
N VAL A 111 13.79 3.25 -10.73
CA VAL A 111 13.31 4.13 -11.79
C VAL A 111 11.80 4.00 -11.89
N LYS A 112 11.11 5.12 -11.91
CA LYS A 112 9.66 5.14 -12.10
C LYS A 112 9.30 4.63 -13.51
N LYS A 113 8.44 3.60 -13.54
CA LYS A 113 7.93 3.02 -14.80
C LYS A 113 6.58 3.58 -15.19
N GLY A 114 5.76 3.92 -14.19
CA GLY A 114 4.44 4.47 -14.46
C GLY A 114 3.59 4.57 -13.22
N LYS A 115 2.29 4.78 -13.46
CA LYS A 115 1.28 4.87 -12.42
C LYS A 115 -0.06 4.34 -12.91
N THR A 116 -0.90 3.90 -11.99
CA THR A 116 -2.29 3.51 -12.26
C THR A 116 -3.23 4.18 -11.27
N ALA A 117 -4.47 4.45 -11.68
CA ALA A 117 -5.46 5.11 -10.83
C ALA A 117 -5.83 4.26 -9.61
N GLY A 118 -6.12 4.93 -8.49
CA GLY A 118 -6.41 4.28 -7.22
C GLY A 118 -7.77 3.57 -7.17
N ASP A 119 -8.72 4.00 -7.97
CA ASP A 119 -10.08 3.45 -8.08
C ASP A 119 -10.19 2.27 -9.06
N LYS A 120 -9.12 1.95 -9.79
CA LYS A 120 -9.10 0.88 -10.78
C LYS A 120 -9.11 -0.50 -10.11
N TRP A 121 -10.00 -1.39 -10.57
CA TRP A 121 -10.05 -2.77 -10.13
C TRP A 121 -10.24 -3.73 -11.31
N PRO A 122 -9.50 -4.83 -11.42
CA PRO A 122 -8.38 -5.28 -10.56
C PRO A 122 -7.14 -4.39 -10.70
N LEU A 123 -6.32 -4.33 -9.63
CA LEU A 123 -5.07 -3.56 -9.63
C LEU A 123 -4.00 -4.33 -10.39
N PHE A 124 -3.56 -3.76 -11.50
CA PHE A 124 -2.45 -4.29 -12.29
C PHE A 124 -1.75 -3.18 -13.06
N PHE A 125 -0.54 -3.48 -13.49
CA PHE A 125 0.24 -2.63 -14.39
C PHE A 125 1.02 -3.49 -15.37
N ASP A 126 0.95 -3.16 -16.64
CA ASP A 126 1.74 -3.79 -17.69
C ASP A 126 3.07 -3.04 -17.81
N VAL A 127 4.17 -3.73 -17.54
CA VAL A 127 5.53 -3.22 -17.69
C VAL A 127 6.03 -3.61 -19.06
N ASP A 128 6.54 -2.65 -19.79
CA ASP A 128 7.19 -2.81 -21.09
C ASP A 128 8.66 -2.36 -21.05
N GLY A 129 9.38 -2.56 -22.16
CA GLY A 129 10.74 -2.11 -22.35
C GLY A 129 11.74 -2.78 -21.42
N LEU A 130 11.55 -4.06 -21.11
CA LEU A 130 12.55 -4.92 -20.50
C LEU A 130 13.56 -5.38 -21.57
N GLU A 131 14.80 -5.66 -21.14
CA GLU A 131 15.84 -6.23 -21.99
C GLU A 131 15.94 -7.73 -21.71
N GLU A 132 15.95 -8.55 -22.77
CA GLU A 132 16.03 -10.01 -22.65
C GLU A 132 17.31 -10.44 -21.93
N GLY A 133 17.15 -11.37 -20.98
CA GLY A 133 18.23 -11.92 -20.18
C GLY A 133 18.56 -11.14 -18.92
N GLU A 134 18.08 -9.90 -18.77
CA GLU A 134 18.30 -9.07 -17.59
C GLU A 134 17.34 -9.42 -16.43
N GLU A 135 17.78 -9.13 -15.21
CA GLU A 135 17.00 -9.36 -14.00
C GLU A 135 16.43 -8.04 -13.46
N TYR A 136 15.14 -8.07 -13.13
CA TYR A 136 14.40 -6.91 -12.65
C TYR A 136 13.70 -7.19 -11.34
N ASN A 137 13.67 -6.20 -10.46
CA ASN A 137 12.78 -6.18 -9.31
C ASN A 137 11.83 -4.98 -9.43
N PHE A 138 10.67 -5.09 -8.79
CA PHE A 138 9.63 -4.08 -8.83
C PHE A 138 9.17 -3.72 -7.43
N ARG A 139 8.67 -2.49 -7.30
CA ARG A 139 7.98 -2.05 -6.11
C ARG A 139 6.81 -1.12 -6.46
N VAL A 140 5.80 -1.13 -5.60
CA VAL A 140 4.56 -0.37 -5.78
C VAL A 140 4.26 0.42 -4.52
N PHE A 141 3.91 1.69 -4.69
CA PHE A 141 3.48 2.60 -3.63
C PHE A 141 2.01 2.94 -3.82
N ALA A 142 1.25 3.03 -2.73
CA ALA A 142 -0.05 3.67 -2.74
C ALA A 142 0.11 5.15 -2.41
N VAL A 143 -0.66 6.01 -3.06
CA VAL A 143 -0.57 7.47 -2.90
C VAL A 143 -1.95 8.04 -2.61
N ASN A 144 -2.06 8.82 -1.54
CA ASN A 144 -3.20 9.68 -1.25
C ASN A 144 -2.78 11.15 -1.24
N GLU A 145 -3.67 12.07 -0.87
CA GLU A 145 -3.38 13.51 -0.81
C GLU A 145 -2.28 13.88 0.21
N LEU A 146 -1.96 13.01 1.16
CA LEU A 146 -0.98 13.23 2.21
C LEU A 146 0.40 12.62 1.90
N GLY A 147 0.50 11.87 0.79
CA GLY A 147 1.76 11.37 0.27
C GLY A 147 1.78 9.87 -0.05
N GLU A 148 3.00 9.39 -0.30
CA GLU A 148 3.27 8.01 -0.68
C GLU A 148 3.41 7.10 0.55
N SER A 149 2.93 5.86 0.42
CA SER A 149 3.09 4.80 1.42
C SER A 149 4.53 4.26 1.45
N GLU A 150 4.82 3.35 2.38
CA GLU A 150 5.92 2.42 2.24
C GLU A 150 5.70 1.50 1.03
N PRO A 151 6.77 1.05 0.34
CA PRO A 151 6.63 0.23 -0.84
C PRO A 151 6.25 -1.22 -0.55
N LEU A 152 5.47 -1.81 -1.44
CA LEU A 152 5.37 -3.26 -1.60
C LEU A 152 6.41 -3.68 -2.63
N GLU A 153 7.44 -4.40 -2.21
CA GLU A 153 8.51 -4.91 -3.08
C GLU A 153 8.25 -6.35 -3.51
N GLY A 154 8.72 -6.72 -4.70
CA GLY A 154 8.72 -8.11 -5.16
C GLY A 154 9.70 -8.97 -4.34
N ASP A 155 9.27 -10.17 -3.95
CA ASP A 155 10.06 -11.08 -3.12
C ASP A 155 11.35 -11.54 -3.79
N LYS A 156 11.34 -11.66 -5.11
CA LYS A 156 12.47 -12.12 -5.92
C LYS A 156 12.55 -11.36 -7.24
N PRO A 157 13.76 -11.09 -7.75
CA PRO A 157 13.91 -10.57 -9.09
C PRO A 157 13.41 -11.59 -10.12
N ILE A 158 12.85 -11.09 -11.23
CA ILE A 158 12.45 -11.90 -12.38
C ILE A 158 13.43 -11.70 -13.52
N LYS A 159 13.64 -12.75 -14.29
CA LYS A 159 14.46 -12.67 -15.51
C LYS A 159 13.57 -12.49 -16.74
N ALA A 160 13.82 -11.44 -17.51
CA ALA A 160 13.10 -11.18 -18.76
C ALA A 160 13.50 -12.22 -19.82
N LYS A 161 12.58 -13.14 -20.13
CA LYS A 161 12.78 -14.16 -21.18
C LYS A 161 11.43 -14.67 -21.68
N ASN A 162 11.41 -15.10 -22.93
CA ASN A 162 10.22 -15.73 -23.47
C ASN A 162 10.06 -17.15 -22.90
N PRO A 163 8.86 -17.53 -22.43
CA PRO A 163 8.64 -18.83 -21.78
C PRO A 163 8.89 -20.04 -22.71
N PHE A 164 8.83 -19.86 -24.02
CA PHE A 164 8.93 -20.93 -25.00
C PHE A 164 10.16 -20.82 -25.92
N GLY A 165 11.07 -19.86 -25.70
CA GLY A 165 12.21 -19.61 -26.59
C GLY A 165 13.14 -20.82 -26.76
N GLU A 166 13.38 -21.58 -25.69
CA GLU A 166 14.24 -22.77 -25.74
C GLU A 166 13.56 -23.96 -26.43
N TYR A 167 12.25 -24.12 -26.28
CA TYR A 167 11.51 -25.23 -26.91
C TYR A 167 11.38 -25.07 -28.42
N LEU A 168 11.22 -23.86 -28.93
CA LEU A 168 11.16 -23.60 -30.38
C LEU A 168 12.48 -23.88 -31.08
N GLN A 169 13.61 -23.54 -30.45
CA GLN A 169 14.94 -23.89 -31.00
C GLN A 169 15.15 -25.40 -31.02
N LEU A 170 14.71 -26.12 -30.00
CA LEU A 170 14.82 -27.58 -29.96
C LEU A 170 13.98 -28.25 -31.05
N LEU A 171 12.74 -27.79 -31.27
CA LEU A 171 11.86 -28.32 -32.32
C LEU A 171 12.40 -28.04 -33.74
N VAL A 172 12.96 -26.86 -33.99
CA VAL A 172 13.59 -26.53 -35.28
C VAL A 172 14.83 -27.38 -35.50
N SER A 173 15.67 -27.60 -34.48
CA SER A 173 16.86 -28.47 -34.60
C SER A 173 16.49 -29.94 -34.85
N ILE A 174 15.45 -30.46 -34.25
CA ILE A 174 14.97 -31.84 -34.49
C ILE A 174 14.39 -31.97 -35.88
N SER A 175 13.65 -31.00 -36.39
CA SER A 175 13.10 -31.00 -37.76
C SER A 175 14.17 -31.00 -38.83
N ILE A 176 15.26 -30.27 -38.65
CA ILE A 176 16.41 -30.25 -39.60
C ILE A 176 17.16 -31.59 -39.56
N ALA A 177 17.33 -32.20 -38.41
CA ALA A 177 17.96 -33.51 -38.25
C ALA A 177 17.13 -34.66 -38.88
N SER A 178 15.80 -34.52 -38.99
CA SER A 178 14.91 -35.49 -39.64
C SER A 178 14.84 -35.37 -41.14
N LEU A 179 15.31 -34.28 -41.71
CA LEU A 179 15.42 -34.06 -43.16
C LEU A 179 16.80 -34.41 -43.71
N GLY A 180 17.51 -35.35 -43.08
CA GLY A 180 18.83 -35.81 -43.44
C GLY A 180 18.96 -36.02 -44.94
N ILE A 181 19.70 -35.12 -45.55
CA ILE A 181 20.33 -35.23 -46.89
C ILE A 181 21.80 -35.39 -46.63
#